data_ad49a9fc72479e4debbd826b115872ae
#
_entry.id   ad49a9fc72479e4debbd826b115872ae
#
_cell.length_a   1.000
_cell.length_b   1.000
_cell.length_c   1.000
_cell.angle_alpha   90.00
_cell.angle_beta   90.00
_cell.angle_gamma   90.00
#
_symmetry.space_group_name_H-M   'P 1'
#
loop_
_entity.id
_entity.type
_entity.pdbx_description
1 polymer ?
#
loop_
_entity_poly.entity_id
_entity_poly.type
_entity_poly.pdbx_seq_one_letter_code
_entity_poly.pdbx_strand_id
1 'polypeptide(L)'
;MIRCVGAAEERFTEDALRILRAIRFSAQLGFEIEEHTENAIKKIAPNLVHVSRERVQVELTKLLISPLPGRIRQVYETGISPWVSETFHRIPEISGGSCFHIPSSVPAEKSLRWAVFMRKCEPKEAVLVLKALKLDNDTIYRVKTLVQWIKVSLCGEPTEDSIQSDKDGAAIQAGYLKKELSKHNDRIKTGLRRAMSRMEPELFDDLLRVKLCLAEECPPAAECLRALCCLRDEIRRDGDCISLKMLAVTGNDLIKAGMKPGKEVGTRLQQVLELVLEDPVRNTKEYLLSLLSSVSDA
;
A
#
# COMPACT_ATOMS: atom_id res chain seq x y z
N MET A 1 -26.16 20.90 -1.74
CA MET A 1 -25.31 21.83 -0.98
C MET A 1 -25.29 21.42 0.47
N ILE A 2 -24.12 21.41 1.13
CA ILE A 2 -23.95 21.14 2.57
C ILE A 2 -24.03 22.49 3.29
N ARG A 3 -24.99 22.62 4.18
CA ARG A 3 -25.20 23.80 5.00
C ARG A 3 -25.35 23.39 6.47
N CYS A 4 -24.73 24.16 7.36
CA CYS A 4 -24.94 23.99 8.79
C CYS A 4 -26.36 24.51 9.19
N VAL A 5 -27.05 23.77 10.03
CA VAL A 5 -28.35 24.18 10.56
C VAL A 5 -28.11 25.12 11.75
N GLY A 6 -28.65 26.34 11.68
CA GLY A 6 -28.44 27.40 12.67
C GLY A 6 -27.13 28.15 12.44
N ALA A 7 -26.61 28.81 13.49
CA ALA A 7 -25.35 29.54 13.43
C ALA A 7 -24.18 28.55 13.36
N ALA A 8 -23.49 28.50 12.21
CA ALA A 8 -22.45 27.51 11.95
C ALA A 8 -21.30 27.59 12.97
N GLU A 9 -20.87 28.80 13.35
CA GLU A 9 -19.79 28.99 14.33
C GLU A 9 -20.17 28.45 15.70
N GLU A 10 -21.37 28.68 16.18
CA GLU A 10 -21.86 28.16 17.46
C GLU A 10 -21.88 26.64 17.44
N ARG A 11 -22.48 26.07 16.39
CA ARG A 11 -22.60 24.60 16.24
C ARG A 11 -21.27 23.89 16.13
N PHE A 12 -20.28 24.51 15.48
CA PHE A 12 -18.92 23.96 15.38
C PHE A 12 -18.12 24.16 16.67
N THR A 13 -18.42 25.22 17.44
CA THR A 13 -17.80 25.44 18.76
C THR A 13 -18.32 24.41 19.78
N GLU A 14 -19.60 23.99 19.71
CA GLU A 14 -20.14 22.92 20.57
C GLU A 14 -19.41 21.57 20.35
N ASP A 15 -19.11 21.21 19.11
CA ASP A 15 -18.35 20.01 18.74
C ASP A 15 -17.55 20.27 17.46
N ALA A 16 -16.27 20.56 17.62
CA ALA A 16 -15.39 20.87 16.50
C ALA A 16 -15.25 19.72 15.47
N LEU A 17 -15.56 18.46 15.85
CA LEU A 17 -15.55 17.36 14.87
C LEU A 17 -16.58 17.56 13.75
N ARG A 18 -17.59 18.37 13.96
CA ARG A 18 -18.60 18.67 12.93
C ARG A 18 -17.99 19.30 11.69
N ILE A 19 -16.84 20.01 11.80
CA ILE A 19 -16.12 20.55 10.62
C ILE A 19 -15.64 19.41 9.69
N LEU A 20 -15.03 18.35 10.23
CA LEU A 20 -14.64 17.19 9.45
C LEU A 20 -15.84 16.41 8.91
N ARG A 21 -16.94 16.36 9.67
CA ARG A 21 -18.20 15.72 9.21
C ARG A 21 -18.80 16.46 8.01
N ALA A 22 -18.74 17.80 7.98
CA ALA A 22 -19.21 18.58 6.83
C ALA A 22 -18.42 18.23 5.56
N ILE A 23 -17.09 18.18 5.63
CA ILE A 23 -16.23 17.78 4.51
C ILE A 23 -16.50 16.33 4.11
N ARG A 24 -16.63 15.42 5.08
CA ARG A 24 -16.97 14.03 4.80
C ARG A 24 -18.32 13.90 4.09
N PHE A 25 -19.36 14.60 4.54
CA PHE A 25 -20.66 14.58 3.87
C PHE A 25 -20.59 15.14 2.46
N SER A 26 -19.78 16.17 2.22
CA SER A 26 -19.56 16.67 0.85
C SER A 26 -18.94 15.59 -0.04
N ALA A 27 -17.98 14.79 0.50
CA ALA A 27 -17.36 13.71 -0.22
C ALA A 27 -18.29 12.50 -0.44
N GLN A 28 -19.17 12.21 0.50
CA GLN A 28 -20.12 11.09 0.41
C GLN A 28 -21.31 11.39 -0.50
N LEU A 29 -21.80 12.62 -0.50
CA LEU A 29 -23.03 13.01 -1.20
C LEU A 29 -22.76 13.76 -2.51
N GLY A 30 -21.52 14.16 -2.78
CA GLY A 30 -21.15 14.94 -3.95
C GLY A 30 -21.60 16.39 -3.91
N PHE A 31 -22.00 16.90 -2.75
CA PHE A 31 -22.48 18.28 -2.59
C PHE A 31 -21.36 19.24 -2.21
N GLU A 32 -21.42 20.46 -2.75
CA GLU A 32 -20.53 21.54 -2.33
C GLU A 32 -20.91 22.07 -0.96
N ILE A 33 -19.92 22.56 -0.21
CA ILE A 33 -20.13 23.21 1.08
C ILE A 33 -20.50 24.66 0.83
N GLU A 34 -21.52 25.15 1.51
CA GLU A 34 -21.91 26.56 1.46
C GLU A 34 -20.78 27.46 1.98
N GLU A 35 -20.54 28.60 1.32
CA GLU A 35 -19.46 29.51 1.65
C GLU A 35 -19.47 30.01 3.11
N HIS A 36 -20.65 30.33 3.66
CA HIS A 36 -20.76 30.70 5.07
C HIS A 36 -20.38 29.56 6.01
N THR A 37 -20.78 28.33 5.69
CA THR A 37 -20.41 27.13 6.42
C THR A 37 -18.90 26.85 6.30
N GLU A 38 -18.31 27.02 5.12
CA GLU A 38 -16.87 26.85 4.90
C GLU A 38 -16.04 27.88 5.67
N ASN A 39 -16.48 29.15 5.69
CA ASN A 39 -15.82 30.19 6.47
C ASN A 39 -15.85 29.89 7.97
N ALA A 40 -16.97 29.38 8.47
CA ALA A 40 -17.06 28.91 9.86
C ALA A 40 -16.12 27.71 10.13
N ILE A 41 -15.94 26.77 9.18
CA ILE A 41 -14.97 25.68 9.28
C ILE A 41 -13.56 26.23 9.46
N LYS A 42 -13.14 27.18 8.60
CA LYS A 42 -11.81 27.82 8.68
C LYS A 42 -11.57 28.47 10.03
N LYS A 43 -12.57 29.17 10.55
CA LYS A 43 -12.49 29.89 11.84
C LYS A 43 -12.38 28.93 13.05
N ILE A 44 -13.10 27.81 13.01
CA ILE A 44 -13.18 26.85 14.13
C ILE A 44 -12.14 25.73 14.01
N ALA A 45 -11.41 25.61 12.89
CA ALA A 45 -10.39 24.59 12.68
C ALA A 45 -9.41 24.39 13.87
N PRO A 46 -8.92 25.46 14.56
CA PRO A 46 -8.04 25.31 15.73
C PRO A 46 -8.65 24.51 16.87
N ASN A 47 -9.96 24.54 17.04
CA ASN A 47 -10.64 23.83 18.13
C ASN A 47 -10.57 22.30 17.97
N LEU A 48 -10.14 21.78 16.79
CA LEU A 48 -9.95 20.36 16.57
C LEU A 48 -8.88 19.76 17.51
N VAL A 49 -8.00 20.59 18.07
CA VAL A 49 -7.00 20.14 19.07
C VAL A 49 -7.66 19.49 20.29
N HIS A 50 -8.87 19.89 20.64
CA HIS A 50 -9.65 19.36 21.78
C HIS A 50 -10.42 18.08 21.45
N VAL A 51 -10.43 17.65 20.18
CA VAL A 51 -11.12 16.42 19.75
C VAL A 51 -10.16 15.24 19.81
N SER A 52 -10.63 14.09 20.32
CA SER A 52 -9.80 12.89 20.40
C SER A 52 -9.38 12.40 19.00
N ARG A 53 -8.16 11.90 18.90
CA ARG A 53 -7.57 11.43 17.63
C ARG A 53 -8.34 10.27 17.02
N GLU A 54 -8.94 9.42 17.85
CA GLU A 54 -9.79 8.32 17.43
C GLU A 54 -11.04 8.82 16.69
N ARG A 55 -11.67 9.90 17.18
CA ARG A 55 -12.82 10.51 16.51
C ARG A 55 -12.41 11.16 15.17
N VAL A 56 -11.29 11.90 15.17
CA VAL A 56 -10.72 12.50 13.95
C VAL A 56 -10.42 11.44 12.90
N GLN A 57 -9.74 10.35 13.30
CA GLN A 57 -9.39 9.23 12.43
C GLN A 57 -10.62 8.59 11.77
N VAL A 58 -11.71 8.41 12.52
CA VAL A 58 -12.95 7.82 11.98
C VAL A 58 -13.51 8.70 10.85
N GLU A 59 -13.56 10.01 11.02
CA GLU A 59 -14.09 10.92 10.00
C GLU A 59 -13.18 10.99 8.76
N LEU A 60 -11.85 11.05 8.94
CA LEU A 60 -10.88 11.04 7.84
C LEU A 60 -10.93 9.71 7.07
N THR A 61 -11.04 8.58 7.77
CA THR A 61 -11.19 7.27 7.13
C THR A 61 -12.47 7.20 6.31
N LYS A 62 -13.61 7.62 6.88
CA LYS A 62 -14.90 7.67 6.15
C LYS A 62 -14.86 8.60 4.94
N LEU A 63 -14.07 9.68 5.00
CA LEU A 63 -13.85 10.57 3.88
C LEU A 63 -13.04 9.85 2.78
N LEU A 64 -11.94 9.20 3.13
CA LEU A 64 -11.09 8.49 2.16
C LEU A 64 -11.81 7.32 1.48
N ILE A 65 -12.68 6.60 2.20
CA ILE A 65 -13.47 5.50 1.61
C ILE A 65 -14.76 5.96 0.92
N SER A 66 -15.03 7.26 0.88
CA SER A 66 -16.20 7.82 0.20
C SER A 66 -16.07 7.72 -1.33
N PRO A 67 -17.16 7.97 -2.09
CA PRO A 67 -17.12 8.04 -3.55
C PRO A 67 -16.18 9.13 -4.09
N LEU A 68 -15.98 10.24 -3.35
CA LEU A 68 -15.13 11.36 -3.76
C LEU A 68 -13.96 11.58 -2.77
N PRO A 69 -13.02 10.63 -2.67
CA PRO A 69 -11.93 10.68 -1.68
C PRO A 69 -10.99 11.87 -1.87
N GLY A 70 -10.87 12.38 -3.10
CA GLY A 70 -10.06 13.58 -3.41
C GLY A 70 -10.52 14.85 -2.68
N ARG A 71 -11.76 14.87 -2.16
CA ARG A 71 -12.24 15.97 -1.29
C ARG A 71 -11.49 16.06 0.05
N ILE A 72 -10.62 15.12 0.38
CA ILE A 72 -9.66 15.26 1.48
C ILE A 72 -8.80 16.53 1.31
N ARG A 73 -8.64 17.04 0.09
CA ARG A 73 -8.02 18.33 -0.21
C ARG A 73 -8.65 19.47 0.63
N GLN A 74 -9.97 19.47 0.82
CA GLN A 74 -10.67 20.47 1.61
C GLN A 74 -10.20 20.53 3.08
N VAL A 75 -9.70 19.43 3.64
CA VAL A 75 -9.10 19.39 4.99
C VAL A 75 -7.84 20.27 5.06
N TYR A 76 -7.14 20.40 3.94
CA TYR A 76 -5.94 21.25 3.83
C TYR A 76 -6.31 22.69 3.49
N GLU A 77 -7.20 22.89 2.51
CA GLU A 77 -7.65 24.22 2.05
C GLU A 77 -8.39 25.01 3.13
N THR A 78 -9.10 24.33 4.02
CA THR A 78 -9.79 24.94 5.16
C THR A 78 -8.91 25.12 6.40
N GLY A 79 -7.60 24.74 6.34
CA GLY A 79 -6.67 24.92 7.45
C GLY A 79 -6.88 23.95 8.61
N ILE A 80 -7.57 22.85 8.41
CA ILE A 80 -7.80 21.81 9.44
C ILE A 80 -6.54 20.95 9.65
N SER A 81 -5.78 20.65 8.58
CA SER A 81 -4.70 19.66 8.60
C SER A 81 -3.61 19.90 9.65
N PRO A 82 -3.16 21.13 9.99
CA PRO A 82 -2.19 21.35 11.06
C PRO A 82 -2.68 20.87 12.44
N TRP A 83 -3.97 20.95 12.67
CA TRP A 83 -4.61 20.57 13.93
C TRP A 83 -4.87 19.05 14.03
N VAL A 84 -4.76 18.32 12.90
CA VAL A 84 -4.78 16.86 12.87
C VAL A 84 -3.45 16.30 13.38
N SER A 85 -2.35 16.59 12.71
CA SER A 85 -0.97 16.38 13.17
C SER A 85 0.00 17.05 12.19
N GLU A 86 1.20 17.40 12.65
CA GLU A 86 2.25 17.96 11.80
C GLU A 86 2.60 17.03 10.64
N THR A 87 2.79 15.73 10.91
CA THR A 87 3.12 14.74 9.89
C THR A 87 2.00 14.59 8.85
N PHE A 88 0.74 14.62 9.26
CA PHE A 88 -0.40 14.60 8.35
C PHE A 88 -0.42 15.86 7.47
N HIS A 89 -0.18 17.02 8.06
CA HIS A 89 -0.18 18.30 7.36
C HIS A 89 0.84 18.36 6.21
N ARG A 90 2.00 17.71 6.36
CA ARG A 90 3.08 17.72 5.36
C ARG A 90 2.87 16.76 4.17
N ILE A 91 1.87 15.87 4.19
CA ILE A 91 1.65 14.88 3.12
C ILE A 91 1.56 15.52 1.71
N PRO A 92 0.81 16.62 1.48
CA PRO A 92 0.74 17.24 0.15
C PRO A 92 2.07 17.80 -0.33
N GLU A 93 2.88 18.35 0.57
CA GLU A 93 4.23 18.86 0.25
C GLU A 93 5.13 17.70 -0.23
N ILE A 94 5.17 16.59 0.53
CA ILE A 94 5.95 15.40 0.19
C ILE A 94 5.51 14.80 -1.15
N SER A 95 4.21 14.82 -1.43
CA SER A 95 3.63 14.19 -2.62
C SER A 95 3.49 15.11 -3.83
N GLY A 96 3.90 16.39 -3.72
CA GLY A 96 3.64 17.39 -4.77
C GLY A 96 2.13 17.52 -5.09
N GLY A 97 1.26 17.29 -4.11
CA GLY A 97 -0.20 17.32 -4.25
C GLY A 97 -0.83 16.09 -4.91
N SER A 98 -0.05 15.10 -5.37
CA SER A 98 -0.58 13.88 -6.00
C SER A 98 -1.39 13.01 -5.03
N CYS A 99 -1.23 13.19 -3.72
CA CYS A 99 -2.03 12.51 -2.68
C CYS A 99 -3.54 12.75 -2.83
N PHE A 100 -3.95 13.86 -3.43
CA PHE A 100 -5.37 14.17 -3.64
C PHE A 100 -5.98 13.44 -4.85
N HIS A 101 -5.14 12.89 -5.73
CA HIS A 101 -5.59 12.08 -6.86
C HIS A 101 -5.70 10.62 -6.41
N ILE A 102 -6.89 10.22 -6.00
CA ILE A 102 -7.22 8.85 -5.63
C ILE A 102 -8.22 8.33 -6.66
N PRO A 103 -7.81 7.40 -7.57
CA PRO A 103 -8.71 6.85 -8.57
C PRO A 103 -9.95 6.22 -7.95
N SER A 104 -11.10 6.41 -8.59
CA SER A 104 -12.39 5.84 -8.13
C SER A 104 -12.38 4.31 -8.13
N SER A 105 -11.59 3.70 -9.01
CA SER A 105 -11.38 2.26 -9.13
C SER A 105 -10.66 1.63 -7.94
N VAL A 106 -9.90 2.40 -7.16
CA VAL A 106 -9.33 1.89 -5.90
C VAL A 106 -10.47 1.49 -4.97
N PRO A 107 -10.50 0.24 -4.48
CA PRO A 107 -11.57 -0.22 -3.60
C PRO A 107 -11.75 0.68 -2.36
N ALA A 108 -13.00 0.84 -1.91
CA ALA A 108 -13.35 1.65 -0.74
C ALA A 108 -12.98 0.92 0.57
N GLU A 109 -11.76 0.43 0.65
CA GLU A 109 -11.20 -0.28 1.79
C GLU A 109 -10.23 0.62 2.56
N LYS A 110 -10.28 0.57 3.89
CA LYS A 110 -9.52 1.45 4.79
C LYS A 110 -8.02 1.45 4.46
N SER A 111 -7.39 0.28 4.45
CA SER A 111 -5.95 0.16 4.22
C SER A 111 -5.53 0.61 2.81
N LEU A 112 -6.33 0.29 1.78
CA LEU A 112 -6.01 0.64 0.41
C LEU A 112 -6.09 2.16 0.18
N ARG A 113 -7.16 2.79 0.67
CA ARG A 113 -7.37 4.25 0.51
C ARG A 113 -6.33 5.06 1.28
N TRP A 114 -5.96 4.65 2.51
CA TRP A 114 -4.86 5.26 3.25
C TRP A 114 -3.51 5.06 2.56
N ALA A 115 -3.25 3.86 2.01
CA ALA A 115 -2.00 3.58 1.29
C ALA A 115 -1.89 4.45 0.02
N VAL A 116 -2.96 4.56 -0.78
CA VAL A 116 -2.95 5.40 -1.98
C VAL A 116 -2.81 6.88 -1.64
N PHE A 117 -3.46 7.36 -0.57
CA PHE A 117 -3.31 8.72 -0.10
C PHE A 117 -1.86 9.05 0.30
N MET A 118 -1.15 8.10 0.92
CA MET A 118 0.23 8.28 1.39
C MET A 118 1.30 7.63 0.49
N ARG A 119 0.96 7.24 -0.74
CA ARG A 119 1.83 6.42 -1.61
C ARG A 119 3.19 7.04 -1.96
N LYS A 120 3.31 8.37 -1.85
CA LYS A 120 4.58 9.08 -2.07
C LYS A 120 5.39 9.30 -0.78
N CYS A 121 4.79 9.08 0.37
CA CYS A 121 5.50 9.18 1.64
C CYS A 121 6.52 8.05 1.80
N GLU A 122 7.51 8.25 2.67
CA GLU A 122 8.32 7.14 3.14
C GLU A 122 7.50 6.25 4.10
N PRO A 123 7.75 4.91 4.11
CA PRO A 123 6.98 4.01 4.98
C PRO A 123 7.01 4.38 6.46
N LYS A 124 8.13 4.97 6.92
CA LYS A 124 8.26 5.46 8.31
C LYS A 124 7.35 6.66 8.60
N GLU A 125 7.22 7.58 7.64
CA GLU A 125 6.35 8.75 7.75
C GLU A 125 4.88 8.32 7.78
N ALA A 126 4.48 7.41 6.88
CA ALA A 126 3.14 6.84 6.89
C ALA A 126 2.79 6.21 8.26
N VAL A 127 3.71 5.46 8.86
CA VAL A 127 3.53 4.89 10.20
C VAL A 127 3.35 5.98 11.27
N LEU A 128 4.12 7.07 11.20
CA LEU A 128 3.98 8.18 12.15
C LEU A 128 2.61 8.84 12.06
N VAL A 129 2.12 9.11 10.84
CA VAL A 129 0.78 9.65 10.62
C VAL A 129 -0.30 8.75 11.22
N LEU A 130 -0.26 7.45 10.90
CA LEU A 130 -1.29 6.50 11.33
C LEU A 130 -1.28 6.28 12.85
N LYS A 131 -0.09 6.26 13.48
CA LYS A 131 0.05 6.19 14.94
C LYS A 131 -0.46 7.46 15.62
N ALA A 132 -0.15 8.64 15.08
CA ALA A 132 -0.65 9.91 15.61
C ALA A 132 -2.19 9.97 15.56
N LEU A 133 -2.80 9.33 14.56
CA LEU A 133 -4.24 9.18 14.40
C LEU A 133 -4.85 7.99 15.15
N LYS A 134 -4.05 7.21 15.88
CA LYS A 134 -4.51 6.05 16.65
C LYS A 134 -5.20 4.95 15.81
N LEU A 135 -4.72 4.70 14.58
CA LEU A 135 -5.18 3.54 13.83
C LEU A 135 -4.68 2.24 14.48
N ASP A 136 -5.39 1.15 14.19
CA ASP A 136 -5.03 -0.20 14.65
C ASP A 136 -3.74 -0.73 13.98
N ASN A 137 -3.07 -1.65 14.66
CA ASN A 137 -1.77 -2.19 14.22
C ASN A 137 -1.85 -2.93 12.88
N ASP A 138 -2.95 -3.63 12.60
CA ASP A 138 -3.15 -4.31 11.32
C ASP A 138 -3.20 -3.30 10.17
N THR A 139 -4.02 -2.26 10.30
CA THR A 139 -4.08 -1.18 9.31
C THR A 139 -2.71 -0.52 9.11
N ILE A 140 -1.98 -0.23 10.21
CA ILE A 140 -0.63 0.37 10.13
C ILE A 140 0.33 -0.54 9.38
N TYR A 141 0.32 -1.83 9.65
CA TYR A 141 1.18 -2.83 8.98
C TYR A 141 0.87 -2.90 7.47
N ARG A 142 -0.41 -3.05 7.12
CA ARG A 142 -0.87 -3.15 5.72
C ARG A 142 -0.53 -1.89 4.93
N VAL A 143 -0.84 -0.71 5.46
CA VAL A 143 -0.54 0.58 4.81
C VAL A 143 0.96 0.78 4.65
N LYS A 144 1.76 0.53 5.69
CA LYS A 144 3.23 0.60 5.62
C LYS A 144 3.77 -0.26 4.48
N THR A 145 3.32 -1.51 4.41
CA THR A 145 3.78 -2.46 3.40
C THR A 145 3.36 -2.02 2.00
N LEU A 146 2.10 -1.62 1.81
CA LEU A 146 1.62 -1.12 0.53
C LEU A 146 2.38 0.14 0.08
N VAL A 147 2.57 1.13 0.95
CA VAL A 147 3.34 2.35 0.65
C VAL A 147 4.77 2.02 0.21
N GLN A 148 5.39 1.04 0.86
CA GLN A 148 6.73 0.57 0.48
C GLN A 148 6.77 -0.02 -0.93
N TRP A 149 5.75 -0.81 -1.31
CA TRP A 149 5.79 -1.61 -2.53
C TRP A 149 5.04 -0.99 -3.72
N ILE A 150 4.14 -0.03 -3.52
CA ILE A 150 3.43 0.65 -4.62
C ILE A 150 4.42 1.29 -5.60
N LYS A 151 5.45 1.95 -5.10
CA LYS A 151 6.48 2.65 -5.89
C LYS A 151 7.60 1.75 -6.42
N VAL A 152 7.63 0.48 -6.05
CA VAL A 152 8.66 -0.48 -6.48
C VAL A 152 8.17 -1.26 -7.68
N SER A 153 8.97 -1.34 -8.75
CA SER A 153 8.72 -2.26 -9.86
C SER A 153 8.98 -3.69 -9.39
N LEU A 154 8.03 -4.60 -9.60
CA LEU A 154 8.12 -6.00 -9.18
C LEU A 154 8.97 -6.83 -10.14
N CYS A 155 8.79 -6.60 -11.44
CA CYS A 155 9.40 -7.39 -12.51
C CYS A 155 9.83 -6.53 -13.71
N GLY A 156 9.97 -5.21 -13.53
CA GLY A 156 10.30 -4.27 -14.61
C GLY A 156 9.08 -3.58 -15.23
N GLU A 157 7.88 -3.73 -14.62
CA GLU A 157 6.71 -2.95 -15.04
C GLU A 157 6.89 -1.46 -14.70
N PRO A 158 6.28 -0.54 -15.49
CA PRO A 158 6.29 0.87 -15.19
C PRO A 158 5.69 1.17 -13.82
N THR A 159 6.31 2.07 -13.08
CA THR A 159 5.78 2.58 -11.82
C THR A 159 4.90 3.81 -12.07
N GLU A 160 4.11 4.22 -11.08
CA GLU A 160 3.32 5.45 -11.16
C GLU A 160 4.21 6.66 -11.48
N ASP A 161 5.40 6.74 -10.87
CA ASP A 161 6.33 7.84 -11.10
C ASP A 161 6.82 7.89 -12.55
N SER A 162 7.14 6.75 -13.16
CA SER A 162 7.54 6.68 -14.56
C SER A 162 6.38 7.04 -15.50
N ILE A 163 5.15 6.61 -15.18
CA ILE A 163 3.95 6.94 -15.96
C ILE A 163 3.65 8.45 -15.91
N GLN A 164 3.80 9.07 -14.73
CA GLN A 164 3.53 10.51 -14.56
C GLN A 164 4.61 11.39 -15.19
N SER A 165 5.88 10.97 -15.14
CA SER A 165 7.01 11.73 -15.66
C SER A 165 7.19 11.59 -17.17
N ASP A 166 6.96 10.41 -17.73
CA ASP A 166 7.13 10.08 -19.14
C ASP A 166 6.20 8.94 -19.57
N LYS A 167 5.02 9.29 -20.08
CA LYS A 167 4.03 8.28 -20.57
C LYS A 167 4.55 7.45 -21.72
N ASP A 168 5.31 8.04 -22.64
CA ASP A 168 5.84 7.35 -23.81
C ASP A 168 6.96 6.38 -23.40
N GLY A 169 7.88 6.80 -22.54
CA GLY A 169 8.90 5.93 -21.95
C GLY A 169 8.30 4.79 -21.14
N ALA A 170 7.25 5.05 -20.34
CA ALA A 170 6.53 4.01 -19.63
C ALA A 170 5.84 3.01 -20.58
N ALA A 171 5.27 3.47 -21.69
CA ALA A 171 4.68 2.60 -22.71
C ALA A 171 5.73 1.72 -23.39
N ILE A 172 6.91 2.28 -23.70
CA ILE A 172 8.06 1.54 -24.25
C ILE A 172 8.54 0.48 -23.25
N GLN A 173 8.71 0.84 -21.98
CA GLN A 173 9.10 -0.08 -20.91
C GLN A 173 8.10 -1.24 -20.78
N ALA A 174 6.80 -0.94 -20.80
CA ALA A 174 5.75 -1.94 -20.79
C ALA A 174 5.83 -2.87 -22.01
N GLY A 175 6.12 -2.33 -23.19
CA GLY A 175 6.33 -3.11 -24.41
C GLY A 175 7.50 -4.10 -24.30
N TYR A 176 8.62 -3.67 -23.71
CA TYR A 176 9.76 -4.55 -23.42
C TYR A 176 9.38 -5.69 -22.48
N LEU A 177 8.72 -5.38 -21.35
CA LEU A 177 8.30 -6.40 -20.40
C LEU A 177 7.34 -7.41 -21.04
N LYS A 178 6.40 -6.94 -21.87
CA LYS A 178 5.47 -7.84 -22.61
C LYS A 178 6.22 -8.80 -23.55
N LYS A 179 7.29 -8.33 -24.19
CA LYS A 179 8.16 -9.17 -25.02
C LYS A 179 8.97 -10.16 -24.18
N GLU A 180 9.47 -9.75 -23.04
CA GLU A 180 10.17 -10.63 -22.09
C GLU A 180 9.23 -11.70 -21.52
N LEU A 181 8.00 -11.33 -21.14
CA LEU A 181 6.95 -12.26 -20.71
C LEU A 181 6.69 -13.38 -21.74
N SER A 182 6.79 -13.08 -23.04
CA SER A 182 6.61 -14.08 -24.09
C SER A 182 7.82 -14.98 -24.33
N LYS A 183 9.02 -14.56 -23.88
CA LYS A 183 10.28 -15.26 -24.19
C LYS A 183 10.95 -15.89 -22.96
N HIS A 184 10.86 -15.25 -21.79
CA HIS A 184 11.61 -15.57 -20.58
C HIS A 184 10.71 -15.57 -19.36
N ASN A 185 9.62 -16.34 -19.39
CA ASN A 185 8.60 -16.40 -18.34
C ASN A 185 9.22 -16.78 -16.97
N ASP A 186 10.23 -17.67 -16.94
CA ASP A 186 10.83 -18.17 -15.68
C ASP A 186 11.55 -17.05 -14.90
N ARG A 187 12.28 -16.16 -15.58
CA ARG A 187 12.95 -15.04 -14.91
C ARG A 187 11.95 -14.09 -14.24
N ILE A 188 10.85 -13.82 -14.93
CA ILE A 188 9.79 -12.96 -14.41
C ILE A 188 9.05 -13.64 -13.26
N LYS A 189 8.74 -14.95 -13.41
CA LYS A 189 8.16 -15.77 -12.32
C LYS A 189 9.06 -15.75 -11.08
N THR A 190 10.39 -15.84 -11.23
CA THR A 190 11.34 -15.76 -10.12
C THR A 190 11.25 -14.40 -9.40
N GLY A 191 11.23 -13.28 -10.14
CA GLY A 191 11.04 -11.95 -9.57
C GLY A 191 9.71 -11.85 -8.81
N LEU A 192 8.64 -12.38 -9.40
CA LEU A 192 7.31 -12.36 -8.81
C LEU A 192 7.21 -13.23 -7.54
N ARG A 193 7.80 -14.46 -7.55
CA ARG A 193 7.91 -15.31 -6.34
C ARG A 193 8.64 -14.58 -5.21
N ARG A 194 9.75 -13.90 -5.52
CA ARG A 194 10.49 -13.09 -4.53
C ARG A 194 9.62 -11.98 -3.95
N ALA A 195 8.86 -11.25 -4.78
CA ALA A 195 7.93 -10.22 -4.29
C ALA A 195 6.83 -10.83 -3.43
N MET A 196 6.22 -11.94 -3.87
CA MET A 196 5.18 -12.68 -3.13
C MET A 196 5.70 -13.19 -1.78
N SER A 197 6.97 -13.59 -1.67
CA SER A 197 7.57 -14.08 -0.42
C SER A 197 7.75 -13.02 0.67
N ARG A 198 7.60 -11.73 0.34
CA ARG A 198 7.85 -10.60 1.25
C ARG A 198 6.63 -10.11 2.01
N MET A 199 5.44 -10.64 1.69
CA MET A 199 4.18 -10.23 2.32
C MET A 199 3.14 -11.36 2.27
N GLU A 200 2.07 -11.19 3.04
CA GLU A 200 0.95 -12.14 3.02
C GLU A 200 0.26 -12.17 1.63
N PRO A 201 -0.29 -13.33 1.22
CA PRO A 201 -0.92 -13.50 -0.09
C PRO A 201 -2.02 -12.46 -0.40
N GLU A 202 -2.87 -12.16 0.57
CA GLU A 202 -3.96 -11.19 0.43
C GLU A 202 -3.43 -9.76 0.25
N LEU A 203 -2.35 -9.43 0.96
CA LEU A 203 -1.72 -8.11 0.85
C LEU A 203 -1.00 -7.93 -0.49
N PHE A 204 -0.46 -9.02 -1.05
CA PHE A 204 0.11 -9.01 -2.39
C PHE A 204 -0.96 -8.79 -3.46
N ASP A 205 -2.15 -9.41 -3.30
CA ASP A 205 -3.29 -9.18 -4.19
C ASP A 205 -3.77 -7.73 -4.14
N ASP A 206 -3.84 -7.16 -2.95
CA ASP A 206 -4.16 -5.76 -2.74
C ASP A 206 -3.14 -4.82 -3.40
N LEU A 207 -1.84 -5.15 -3.31
CA LEU A 207 -0.78 -4.39 -3.98
C LEU A 207 -0.98 -4.37 -5.50
N LEU A 208 -1.21 -5.54 -6.13
CA LEU A 208 -1.45 -5.62 -7.57
C LEU A 208 -2.72 -4.87 -7.97
N ARG A 209 -3.79 -4.98 -7.17
CA ARG A 209 -5.05 -4.25 -7.41
C ARG A 209 -4.83 -2.74 -7.38
N VAL A 210 -4.11 -2.23 -6.37
CA VAL A 210 -3.78 -0.80 -6.27
C VAL A 210 -2.91 -0.35 -7.45
N LYS A 211 -1.87 -1.11 -7.79
CA LYS A 211 -1.01 -0.78 -8.95
C LYS A 211 -1.81 -0.71 -10.25
N LEU A 212 -2.75 -1.64 -10.46
CA LEU A 212 -3.64 -1.62 -11.63
C LEU A 212 -4.49 -0.34 -11.67
N CYS A 213 -5.09 0.06 -10.55
CA CYS A 213 -5.87 1.30 -10.47
C CYS A 213 -5.02 2.55 -10.75
N LEU A 214 -3.78 2.58 -10.26
CA LEU A 214 -2.86 3.70 -10.51
C LEU A 214 -2.33 3.75 -11.95
N ALA A 215 -2.38 2.62 -12.67
CA ALA A 215 -1.93 2.52 -14.06
C ALA A 215 -3.06 2.71 -15.10
N GLU A 216 -4.29 3.03 -14.69
CA GLU A 216 -5.45 3.13 -15.61
C GLU A 216 -5.24 4.13 -16.75
N GLU A 217 -4.52 5.21 -16.50
CA GLU A 217 -4.22 6.22 -17.50
C GLU A 217 -3.12 5.81 -18.50
N CYS A 218 -2.47 4.65 -18.29
CA CYS A 218 -1.44 4.08 -19.16
C CYS A 218 -1.81 2.64 -19.55
N PRO A 219 -2.60 2.43 -20.60
CA PRO A 219 -3.05 1.10 -21.00
C PRO A 219 -1.94 0.05 -21.16
N PRO A 220 -0.76 0.36 -21.73
CA PRO A 220 0.34 -0.61 -21.80
C PRO A 220 0.82 -1.07 -20.41
N ALA A 221 0.93 -0.16 -19.44
CA ALA A 221 1.31 -0.51 -18.06
C ALA A 221 0.25 -1.38 -17.38
N ALA A 222 -1.02 -1.04 -17.58
CA ALA A 222 -2.14 -1.84 -17.06
C ALA A 222 -2.16 -3.26 -17.66
N GLU A 223 -1.86 -3.42 -18.96
CA GLU A 223 -1.74 -4.74 -19.60
C GLU A 223 -0.60 -5.57 -18.98
N CYS A 224 0.58 -4.97 -18.74
CA CYS A 224 1.68 -5.64 -18.04
C CYS A 224 1.27 -6.11 -16.66
N LEU A 225 0.62 -5.27 -15.88
CA LEU A 225 0.15 -5.63 -14.54
C LEU A 225 -0.90 -6.75 -14.57
N ARG A 226 -1.80 -6.77 -15.58
CA ARG A 226 -2.73 -7.90 -15.77
C ARG A 226 -1.97 -9.20 -16.10
N ALA A 227 -0.93 -9.14 -16.91
CA ALA A 227 -0.10 -10.30 -17.18
C ALA A 227 0.63 -10.81 -15.91
N LEU A 228 1.12 -9.91 -15.05
CA LEU A 228 1.67 -10.29 -13.74
C LEU A 228 0.60 -10.94 -12.82
N CYS A 229 -0.66 -10.49 -12.88
CA CYS A 229 -1.75 -11.16 -12.18
C CYS A 229 -1.95 -12.61 -12.68
N CYS A 230 -1.92 -12.83 -13.99
CA CYS A 230 -2.00 -14.19 -14.56
C CYS A 230 -0.83 -15.07 -14.09
N LEU A 231 0.41 -14.55 -14.09
CA LEU A 231 1.58 -15.28 -13.62
C LEU A 231 1.51 -15.60 -12.13
N ARG A 232 1.03 -14.68 -11.29
CA ARG A 232 0.77 -14.95 -9.87
C ARG A 232 -0.20 -16.12 -9.71
N ASP A 233 -1.27 -16.17 -10.51
CA ASP A 233 -2.26 -17.24 -10.44
C ASP A 233 -1.68 -18.58 -10.93
N GLU A 234 -0.79 -18.56 -11.93
CA GLU A 234 -0.01 -19.72 -12.33
C GLU A 234 0.89 -20.23 -11.21
N ILE A 235 1.72 -19.35 -10.59
CA ILE A 235 2.60 -19.68 -9.47
C ILE A 235 1.83 -20.35 -8.33
N ARG A 236 0.63 -19.82 -8.01
CA ARG A 236 -0.23 -20.40 -6.96
C ARG A 236 -0.81 -21.75 -7.36
N ARG A 237 -1.28 -21.87 -8.60
CA ARG A 237 -1.86 -23.13 -9.12
C ARG A 237 -0.81 -24.23 -9.22
N ASP A 238 0.42 -23.87 -9.62
CA ASP A 238 1.54 -24.82 -9.73
C ASP A 238 2.07 -25.22 -8.35
N GLY A 239 1.65 -24.52 -7.27
CA GLY A 239 2.06 -24.81 -5.91
C GLY A 239 3.50 -24.40 -5.60
N ASP A 240 4.04 -23.43 -6.34
CA ASP A 240 5.40 -22.97 -6.15
C ASP A 240 5.63 -22.48 -4.71
N CYS A 241 6.77 -22.86 -4.14
CA CYS A 241 7.16 -22.44 -2.81
C CYS A 241 7.48 -20.95 -2.78
N ILE A 242 6.70 -20.18 -2.03
CA ILE A 242 6.87 -18.72 -1.87
C ILE A 242 7.05 -18.29 -0.41
N SER A 243 7.18 -19.23 0.52
CA SER A 243 7.37 -18.88 1.93
C SER A 243 8.16 -19.98 2.67
N LEU A 244 8.77 -19.60 3.80
CA LEU A 244 9.47 -20.54 4.67
C LEU A 244 8.58 -21.70 5.12
N LYS A 245 7.26 -21.48 5.24
CA LYS A 245 6.30 -22.54 5.64
C LYS A 245 6.07 -23.56 4.55
N MET A 246 6.35 -23.24 3.30
CA MET A 246 6.17 -24.12 2.14
C MET A 246 7.45 -24.87 1.76
N LEU A 247 8.59 -24.61 2.44
CA LEU A 247 9.80 -25.36 2.23
C LEU A 247 9.62 -26.81 2.64
N ALA A 248 10.20 -27.74 1.86
CA ALA A 248 10.22 -29.17 2.16
C ALA A 248 11.10 -29.53 3.37
N VAL A 249 11.86 -28.57 3.90
CA VAL A 249 12.69 -28.70 5.11
C VAL A 249 12.29 -27.67 6.15
N THR A 250 12.42 -28.07 7.42
CA THR A 250 12.13 -27.24 8.59
C THR A 250 13.40 -26.95 9.37
N GLY A 251 13.34 -25.99 10.32
CA GLY A 251 14.45 -25.74 11.24
C GLY A 251 14.85 -26.97 12.04
N ASN A 252 13.91 -27.84 12.39
CA ASN A 252 14.19 -29.09 13.07
C ASN A 252 14.96 -30.10 12.18
N ASP A 253 14.72 -30.12 10.87
CA ASP A 253 15.47 -30.94 9.94
C ASP A 253 16.94 -30.48 9.85
N LEU A 254 17.18 -29.16 9.87
CA LEU A 254 18.51 -28.56 9.89
C LEU A 254 19.26 -28.92 11.20
N ILE A 255 18.58 -28.83 12.34
CA ILE A 255 19.17 -29.22 13.64
C ILE A 255 19.51 -30.71 13.66
N LYS A 256 18.64 -31.57 13.14
CA LYS A 256 18.91 -33.01 13.01
C LYS A 256 20.09 -33.31 12.05
N ALA A 257 20.31 -32.45 11.07
CA ALA A 257 21.45 -32.50 10.16
C ALA A 257 22.76 -31.94 10.74
N GLY A 258 22.78 -31.56 12.03
CA GLY A 258 23.99 -31.14 12.77
C GLY A 258 24.13 -29.64 13.01
N MET A 259 23.16 -28.81 12.56
CA MET A 259 23.21 -27.39 12.86
C MET A 259 22.88 -27.09 14.33
N LYS A 260 23.60 -26.16 14.93
CA LYS A 260 23.30 -25.68 16.30
C LYS A 260 22.00 -24.87 16.31
N PRO A 261 21.11 -25.07 17.30
CA PRO A 261 19.92 -24.24 17.44
C PRO A 261 20.31 -22.76 17.63
N GLY A 262 19.62 -21.85 16.89
CA GLY A 262 19.90 -20.42 17.01
C GLY A 262 19.50 -19.64 15.75
N LYS A 263 19.95 -18.38 15.70
CA LYS A 263 19.66 -17.46 14.57
C LYS A 263 20.17 -17.98 13.22
N GLU A 264 21.24 -18.79 13.22
CA GLU A 264 21.84 -19.37 12.02
C GLU A 264 20.88 -20.29 11.26
N VAL A 265 20.02 -21.05 11.99
CA VAL A 265 18.97 -21.87 11.39
C VAL A 265 18.00 -21.02 10.55
N GLY A 266 17.56 -19.90 11.09
CA GLY A 266 16.68 -18.97 10.36
C GLY A 266 17.34 -18.36 9.13
N THR A 267 18.60 -17.93 9.25
CA THR A 267 19.38 -17.40 8.13
C THR A 267 19.55 -18.45 7.04
N ARG A 268 19.80 -19.69 7.42
CA ARG A 268 19.98 -20.79 6.47
C ARG A 268 18.69 -21.16 5.75
N LEU A 269 17.56 -21.19 6.47
CA LEU A 269 16.25 -21.40 5.84
C LEU A 269 15.93 -20.28 4.83
N GLN A 270 16.32 -19.05 5.13
CA GLN A 270 16.13 -17.92 4.20
C GLN A 270 16.99 -18.08 2.93
N GLN A 271 18.24 -18.56 3.06
CA GLN A 271 19.10 -18.86 1.91
C GLN A 271 18.51 -19.99 1.05
N VAL A 272 18.03 -21.05 1.71
CA VAL A 272 17.35 -22.16 1.03
C VAL A 272 16.10 -21.69 0.30
N LEU A 273 15.32 -20.80 0.92
CA LEU A 273 14.14 -20.22 0.27
C LEU A 273 14.53 -19.45 -1.01
N GLU A 274 15.59 -18.64 -0.99
CA GLU A 274 16.05 -17.92 -2.19
C GLU A 274 16.40 -18.87 -3.35
N LEU A 275 17.03 -20.01 -3.08
CA LEU A 275 17.33 -21.04 -4.09
C LEU A 275 16.05 -21.66 -4.67
N VAL A 276 15.06 -21.92 -3.82
CA VAL A 276 13.78 -22.51 -4.23
C VAL A 276 12.92 -21.49 -4.98
N LEU A 277 12.99 -20.19 -4.65
CA LEU A 277 12.32 -19.13 -5.39
C LEU A 277 12.85 -19.00 -6.83
N GLU A 278 14.14 -19.32 -7.05
CA GLU A 278 14.73 -19.38 -8.39
C GLU A 278 14.24 -20.60 -9.19
N ASP A 279 14.23 -21.77 -8.53
CA ASP A 279 13.85 -23.02 -9.16
C ASP A 279 12.99 -23.87 -8.19
N PRO A 280 11.65 -23.77 -8.28
CA PRO A 280 10.72 -24.48 -7.38
C PRO A 280 10.83 -26.00 -7.41
N VAL A 281 11.34 -26.59 -8.51
CA VAL A 281 11.55 -28.04 -8.62
C VAL A 281 12.55 -28.55 -7.57
N ARG A 282 13.45 -27.67 -7.12
CA ARG A 282 14.43 -27.97 -6.06
C ARG A 282 13.83 -28.09 -4.66
N ASN A 283 12.55 -27.80 -4.47
CA ASN A 283 11.90 -27.91 -3.16
C ASN A 283 11.60 -29.37 -2.78
N THR A 284 12.63 -30.17 -2.74
CA THR A 284 12.56 -31.56 -2.24
C THR A 284 13.46 -31.75 -1.02
N LYS A 285 13.01 -32.57 -0.06
CA LYS A 285 13.74 -32.73 1.19
C LYS A 285 15.15 -33.29 0.97
N GLU A 286 15.29 -34.29 0.07
CA GLU A 286 16.58 -34.89 -0.28
C GLU A 286 17.54 -33.85 -0.85
N TYR A 287 17.10 -33.05 -1.83
CA TYR A 287 17.95 -32.05 -2.47
C TYR A 287 18.37 -30.98 -1.47
N LEU A 288 17.43 -30.45 -0.70
CA LEU A 288 17.72 -29.36 0.25
C LEU A 288 18.63 -29.81 1.39
N LEU A 289 18.50 -31.05 1.87
CA LEU A 289 19.42 -31.61 2.88
C LEU A 289 20.81 -31.89 2.30
N SER A 290 20.93 -32.34 1.04
CA SER A 290 22.24 -32.51 0.41
C SER A 290 23.06 -31.24 0.28
N LEU A 291 22.38 -30.11 0.00
CA LEU A 291 23.04 -28.79 -0.02
C LEU A 291 23.54 -28.36 1.36
N LEU A 292 22.91 -28.82 2.41
CA LEU A 292 23.26 -28.48 3.79
C LEU A 292 24.44 -29.28 4.32
N SER A 293 24.59 -30.51 3.90
CA SER A 293 25.73 -31.39 4.28
C SER A 293 27.04 -30.97 3.59
N SER A 294 26.97 -30.46 2.36
CA SER A 294 28.18 -30.03 1.59
C SER A 294 28.86 -28.76 2.12
N VAL A 295 28.26 -28.03 3.07
CA VAL A 295 28.80 -26.79 3.63
C VAL A 295 29.36 -26.97 5.06
N SER A 296 29.19 -28.15 5.66
CA SER A 296 29.74 -28.47 7.00
C SER A 296 31.23 -28.80 6.96
N ASP A 297 31.82 -28.95 5.76
CA ASP A 297 33.22 -29.35 5.55
C ASP A 297 34.14 -28.22 5.06
N ALA A 298 33.72 -26.95 5.19
CA ALA A 298 34.54 -25.80 4.76
C ALA A 298 34.85 -24.85 5.93
#